data_92fe45b15604c13112f4b081e0ddd694
#
_entry.id   92fe45b15604c13112f4b081e0ddd694
#
_cell.length_a   1.000
_cell.length_b   1.000
_cell.length_c   1.000
_cell.angle_alpha   90.00
_cell.angle_beta   90.00
_cell.angle_gamma   90.00
#
_symmetry.space_group_name_H-M   'P 1'
#
loop_
_entity.id
_entity.type
_entity.pdbx_description
1 polymer ?
#
loop_
_entity_poly.entity_id
_entity_poly.type
_entity_poly.pdbx_seq_one_letter_code
_entity_poly.pdbx_strand_id
1 'polypeptide(L)'
;MIIRTSVALYAGTGTRFIARTGTGHEMVLDDDTGDAGARPVELLLVAQAGCTGFDVISSLREGAQVVTRYEVSVTAEQRDEAQPAIYTRAVVLHEVEGPALDEEVLRRAIYVSATKYSSVTAMLSAGTVEIHHRYRIVGPAGAHPIEAEVMVTGPHADPDALGQPQASGAAN
;
A
#
# COMPACT_ATOMS: atom_id res chain seq x y z
N MET A 1 -13.83 -15.77 12.69
CA MET A 1 -12.39 -16.15 12.74
C MET A 1 -11.70 -15.24 13.75
N ILE A 2 -10.87 -15.78 14.63
CA ILE A 2 -10.12 -15.01 15.62
C ILE A 2 -8.65 -15.02 15.20
N ILE A 3 -8.04 -13.85 15.01
CA ILE A 3 -6.63 -13.68 14.73
C ILE A 3 -5.95 -13.25 16.03
N ARG A 4 -4.83 -13.87 16.37
CA ARG A 4 -4.07 -13.57 17.59
C ARG A 4 -2.65 -13.16 17.22
N THR A 5 -2.16 -12.16 17.94
CA THR A 5 -0.76 -11.72 17.92
C THR A 5 -0.31 -11.46 19.36
N SER A 6 0.98 -11.48 19.59
CA SER A 6 1.57 -11.10 20.87
C SER A 6 2.85 -10.30 20.65
N VAL A 7 3.18 -9.44 21.59
CA VAL A 7 4.48 -8.76 21.66
C VAL A 7 5.08 -8.98 23.02
N ALA A 8 6.38 -9.27 23.09
CA ALA A 8 7.11 -9.49 24.33
C ALA A 8 8.34 -8.59 24.33
N LEU A 9 8.58 -7.91 25.46
CA LEU A 9 9.77 -7.09 25.64
C LEU A 9 11.03 -7.97 25.53
N TYR A 10 11.99 -7.57 24.72
CA TYR A 10 13.27 -8.22 24.63
C TYR A 10 14.18 -7.71 25.76
N ALA A 11 14.41 -8.57 26.74
CA ALA A 11 15.10 -8.18 27.96
C ALA A 11 16.48 -7.55 27.71
N GLY A 12 16.77 -6.46 28.39
CA GLY A 12 18.03 -5.74 28.30
C GLY A 12 18.20 -4.82 27.09
N THR A 13 17.12 -4.55 26.33
CA THR A 13 17.18 -3.74 25.10
C THR A 13 16.31 -2.48 25.12
N GLY A 14 15.96 -1.95 26.28
CA GLY A 14 15.10 -0.77 26.39
C GLY A 14 13.66 -1.07 25.94
N THR A 15 13.23 -0.51 24.80
CA THR A 15 11.86 -0.61 24.26
C THR A 15 11.71 -1.59 23.11
N ARG A 16 12.72 -2.42 22.82
CA ARG A 16 12.65 -3.43 21.77
C ARG A 16 11.71 -4.58 22.12
N PHE A 17 10.83 -4.96 21.18
CA PHE A 17 9.91 -6.07 21.33
C PHE A 17 10.12 -7.13 20.26
N ILE A 18 9.80 -8.37 20.59
CA ILE A 18 9.58 -9.44 19.62
C ILE A 18 8.08 -9.63 19.44
N ALA A 19 7.60 -9.37 18.25
CA ALA A 19 6.21 -9.63 17.87
C ALA A 19 6.09 -11.03 17.26
N ARG A 20 5.01 -11.74 17.61
CA ARG A 20 4.67 -13.06 17.05
C ARG A 20 3.26 -13.04 16.49
N THR A 21 3.13 -13.48 15.26
CA THR A 21 1.81 -13.66 14.63
C THR A 21 1.20 -14.99 15.00
N GLY A 22 -0.12 -15.13 14.84
CA GLY A 22 -0.83 -16.39 15.04
C GLY A 22 -0.39 -17.51 14.08
N THR A 23 0.30 -17.18 13.00
CA THR A 23 0.89 -18.12 12.03
C THR A 23 2.32 -18.51 12.38
N GLY A 24 2.86 -18.02 13.52
CA GLY A 24 4.18 -18.38 14.03
C GLY A 24 5.36 -17.56 13.50
N HIS A 25 5.10 -16.52 12.70
CA HIS A 25 6.17 -15.64 12.23
C HIS A 25 6.55 -14.62 13.30
N GLU A 26 7.84 -14.29 13.35
CA GLU A 26 8.39 -13.32 14.28
C GLU A 26 8.94 -12.11 13.54
N MET A 27 8.88 -10.94 14.19
CA MET A 27 9.51 -9.72 13.74
C MET A 27 9.98 -8.89 14.93
N VAL A 28 11.01 -8.09 14.71
CA VAL A 28 11.51 -7.13 15.72
C VAL A 28 10.76 -5.81 15.54
N LEU A 29 10.29 -5.27 16.66
CA LEU A 29 9.78 -3.91 16.77
C LEU A 29 10.75 -3.09 17.60
N ASP A 30 10.98 -1.85 17.19
CA ASP A 30 11.79 -0.91 17.95
C ASP A 30 11.11 0.47 18.00
N ASP A 31 11.62 1.37 18.80
CA ASP A 31 11.17 2.75 18.82
C ASP A 31 11.98 3.64 17.86
N ASP A 32 11.73 4.95 17.87
CA ASP A 32 12.40 5.92 17.03
C ASP A 32 13.86 6.24 17.45
N THR A 33 14.30 5.69 18.59
CA THR A 33 15.68 5.81 19.07
C THR A 33 16.52 4.59 18.72
N GLY A 34 15.88 3.48 18.33
CA GLY A 34 16.50 2.24 17.90
C GLY A 34 16.50 2.06 16.39
N ASP A 35 17.34 1.16 15.90
CA ASP A 35 17.46 0.82 14.48
C ASP A 35 17.39 -0.70 14.21
N ALA A 36 16.97 -1.46 15.23
CA ALA A 36 16.95 -2.92 15.13
C ALA A 36 15.68 -3.48 14.51
N GLY A 37 14.62 -2.70 14.40
CA GLY A 37 13.34 -3.14 13.85
C GLY A 37 12.42 -1.99 13.43
N ALA A 38 11.32 -2.35 12.77
CA ALA A 38 10.32 -1.37 12.34
C ALA A 38 9.57 -0.78 13.54
N ARG A 39 9.20 0.48 13.44
CA ARG A 39 8.24 1.07 14.38
C ARG A 39 6.84 0.49 14.16
N PRO A 40 6.05 0.28 15.22
CA PRO A 40 4.71 -0.30 15.09
C PRO A 40 3.80 0.40 14.07
N VAL A 41 3.87 1.74 13.97
CA VAL A 41 3.07 2.52 13.01
C VAL A 41 3.50 2.28 11.56
N GLU A 42 4.77 2.00 11.29
CA GLU A 42 5.26 1.67 9.95
C GLU A 42 4.68 0.35 9.44
N LEU A 43 4.41 -0.59 10.34
CA LEU A 43 3.81 -1.88 9.99
C LEU A 43 2.39 -1.74 9.43
N LEU A 44 1.66 -0.67 9.74
CA LEU A 44 0.38 -0.37 9.11
C LEU A 44 0.56 -0.09 7.61
N LEU A 45 1.63 0.63 7.25
CA LEU A 45 1.95 0.91 5.84
C LEU A 45 2.48 -0.33 5.13
N VAL A 46 3.29 -1.15 5.80
CA VAL A 46 3.73 -2.45 5.28
C VAL A 46 2.53 -3.37 5.05
N ALA A 47 1.59 -3.41 5.99
CA ALA A 47 0.36 -4.19 5.84
C ALA A 47 -0.49 -3.68 4.67
N GLN A 48 -0.59 -2.35 4.49
CA GLN A 48 -1.28 -1.73 3.36
C GLN A 48 -0.64 -2.14 2.03
N ALA A 49 0.69 -2.02 1.90
CA ALA A 49 1.42 -2.41 0.70
C ALA A 49 1.25 -3.91 0.40
N GLY A 50 1.42 -4.76 1.42
CA GLY A 50 1.32 -6.20 1.28
C GLY A 50 -0.07 -6.67 0.89
N CYS A 51 -1.12 -6.16 1.56
CA CYS A 51 -2.50 -6.57 1.30
C CYS A 51 -2.90 -6.26 -0.15
N THR A 52 -2.72 -5.01 -0.59
CA THR A 52 -3.05 -4.62 -1.96
C THR A 52 -2.11 -5.26 -2.99
N GLY A 53 -0.83 -5.44 -2.64
CA GLY A 53 0.15 -6.09 -3.51
C GLY A 53 -0.21 -7.54 -3.84
N PHE A 54 -0.62 -8.33 -2.86
CA PHE A 54 -1.09 -9.70 -3.08
C PHE A 54 -2.32 -9.75 -3.98
N ASP A 55 -3.29 -8.87 -3.76
CA ASP A 55 -4.51 -8.84 -4.58
C ASP A 55 -4.18 -8.49 -6.04
N VAL A 56 -3.40 -7.44 -6.26
CA VAL A 56 -3.08 -6.93 -7.59
C VAL A 56 -2.24 -7.94 -8.38
N ILE A 57 -1.17 -8.50 -7.78
CA ILE A 57 -0.33 -9.47 -8.51
C ILE A 57 -1.10 -10.76 -8.85
N SER A 58 -2.03 -11.19 -7.98
CA SER A 58 -2.89 -12.33 -8.26
C SER A 58 -3.82 -12.05 -9.44
N SER A 59 -4.46 -10.87 -9.45
CA SER A 59 -5.34 -10.45 -10.54
C SER A 59 -4.60 -10.31 -11.87
N LEU A 60 -3.37 -9.77 -11.86
CA LEU A 60 -2.53 -9.66 -13.07
C LEU A 60 -2.20 -11.03 -13.64
N ARG A 61 -1.87 -12.01 -12.78
CA ARG A 61 -1.58 -13.40 -13.20
C ARG A 61 -2.82 -14.10 -13.75
N GLU A 62 -3.98 -13.91 -13.12
CA GLU A 62 -5.27 -14.41 -13.63
C GLU A 62 -5.62 -13.80 -14.99
N GLY A 63 -5.29 -12.52 -15.19
CA GLY A 63 -5.41 -11.82 -16.48
C GLY A 63 -4.29 -12.15 -17.48
N ALA A 64 -3.50 -13.20 -17.25
CA ALA A 64 -2.40 -13.65 -18.08
C ALA A 64 -1.34 -12.56 -18.39
N GLN A 65 -1.18 -11.57 -17.50
CA GLN A 65 -0.16 -10.56 -17.62
C GLN A 65 1.21 -11.11 -17.23
N VAL A 66 2.23 -10.88 -18.08
CA VAL A 66 3.60 -11.24 -17.77
C VAL A 66 4.26 -10.10 -16.99
N VAL A 67 4.47 -10.32 -15.71
CA VAL A 67 5.11 -9.37 -14.81
C VAL A 67 6.53 -9.83 -14.51
N THR A 68 7.52 -9.00 -14.83
CA THR A 68 8.95 -9.27 -14.58
C THR A 68 9.45 -8.63 -13.28
N ARG A 69 8.88 -7.49 -12.87
CA ARG A 69 9.11 -6.84 -11.59
C ARG A 69 7.83 -6.22 -11.08
N TYR A 70 7.61 -6.33 -9.78
CA TYR A 70 6.48 -5.68 -9.11
C TYR A 70 6.90 -5.19 -7.74
N GLU A 71 6.66 -3.93 -7.48
CA GLU A 71 6.92 -3.28 -6.20
C GLU A 71 5.72 -2.44 -5.79
N VAL A 72 5.40 -2.45 -4.50
CA VAL A 72 4.39 -1.57 -3.93
C VAL A 72 5.03 -0.76 -2.83
N SER A 73 5.00 0.54 -2.98
CA SER A 73 5.43 1.49 -1.96
C SER A 73 4.24 2.26 -1.37
N VAL A 74 4.33 2.58 -0.09
CA VAL A 74 3.34 3.42 0.59
C VAL A 74 4.05 4.57 1.27
N THR A 75 3.66 5.79 0.90
CA THR A 75 4.08 7.02 1.58
C THR A 75 2.88 7.60 2.30
N ALA A 76 3.03 7.98 3.56
CA ALA A 76 1.93 8.54 4.35
C ALA A 76 2.33 9.82 5.05
N GLU A 77 1.35 10.72 5.20
CA GLU A 77 1.44 11.94 5.97
C GLU A 77 0.83 11.69 7.35
N GLN A 78 1.53 12.12 8.39
CA GLN A 78 1.09 12.04 9.77
C GLN A 78 0.81 13.45 10.29
N ARG A 79 -0.25 13.64 11.06
CA ARG A 79 -0.49 14.96 11.69
C ARG A 79 0.50 15.19 12.81
N ASP A 80 1.07 16.39 12.86
CA ASP A 80 2.07 16.78 13.86
C ASP A 80 1.49 17.58 15.04
N GLU A 81 0.34 18.23 14.82
CA GLU A 81 -0.23 19.22 15.75
C GLU A 81 -1.03 18.64 16.91
N ALA A 82 -1.32 17.35 16.93
CA ALA A 82 -2.15 16.72 17.96
C ALA A 82 -1.74 15.28 18.26
N GLN A 83 -1.88 14.91 19.52
CA GLN A 83 -1.74 13.52 19.95
C GLN A 83 -3.14 12.83 20.02
N PRO A 84 -3.25 11.55 19.62
CA PRO A 84 -2.19 10.76 18.98
C PRO A 84 -1.86 11.23 17.58
N ALA A 85 -0.57 11.07 17.18
CA ALA A 85 -0.13 11.31 15.81
C ALA A 85 -0.65 10.17 14.91
N ILE A 86 -1.65 10.46 14.10
CA ILE A 86 -2.29 9.49 13.21
C ILE A 86 -1.98 9.83 11.75
N TYR A 87 -2.01 8.84 10.87
CA TYR A 87 -1.98 9.08 9.43
C TYR A 87 -3.27 9.77 8.97
N THR A 88 -3.12 10.75 8.09
CA THR A 88 -4.23 11.51 7.50
C THR A 88 -4.34 11.26 6.01
N ARG A 89 -3.21 11.01 5.35
CA ARG A 89 -3.14 10.77 3.91
C ARG A 89 -2.11 9.71 3.61
N ALA A 90 -2.37 8.85 2.63
CA ALA A 90 -1.41 7.90 2.12
C ALA A 90 -1.46 7.83 0.58
N VAL A 91 -0.32 7.57 -0.02
CA VAL A 91 -0.20 7.25 -1.44
C VAL A 91 0.34 5.83 -1.56
N VAL A 92 -0.43 4.96 -2.20
CA VAL A 92 -0.03 3.61 -2.55
C VAL A 92 0.37 3.62 -4.03
N LEU A 93 1.64 3.37 -4.31
CA LEU A 93 2.18 3.33 -5.67
C LEU A 93 2.53 1.88 -6.04
N HIS A 94 1.92 1.39 -7.11
CA HIS A 94 2.21 0.11 -7.74
C HIS A 94 3.15 0.32 -8.94
N GLU A 95 4.41 -0.08 -8.82
CA GLU A 95 5.36 -0.08 -9.92
C GLU A 95 5.42 -1.47 -10.53
N VAL A 96 5.13 -1.57 -11.84
CA VAL A 96 5.01 -2.83 -12.56
C VAL A 96 5.86 -2.79 -13.81
N GLU A 97 6.65 -3.84 -14.04
CA GLU A 97 7.41 -4.06 -15.26
C GLU A 97 6.96 -5.34 -15.95
N GLY A 98 6.90 -5.30 -17.27
CA GLY A 98 6.56 -6.46 -18.09
C GLY A 98 6.62 -6.13 -19.58
N PRO A 99 6.77 -7.13 -20.46
CA PRO A 99 6.99 -6.92 -21.89
C PRO A 99 5.77 -6.37 -22.63
N ALA A 100 4.56 -6.62 -22.12
CA ALA A 100 3.30 -6.22 -22.79
C ALA A 100 2.18 -6.17 -21.75
N LEU A 101 2.30 -5.23 -20.79
CA LEU A 101 1.29 -5.03 -19.75
C LEU A 101 0.10 -4.28 -20.32
N ASP A 102 -1.09 -4.82 -20.08
CA ASP A 102 -2.35 -4.14 -20.36
C ASP A 102 -2.68 -3.21 -19.18
N GLU A 103 -2.70 -1.91 -19.47
CA GLU A 103 -2.98 -0.86 -18.50
C GLU A 103 -4.37 -1.02 -17.88
N GLU A 104 -5.38 -1.40 -18.66
CA GLU A 104 -6.75 -1.53 -18.18
C GLU A 104 -6.88 -2.72 -17.21
N VAL A 105 -6.18 -3.82 -17.47
CA VAL A 105 -6.12 -4.96 -16.55
C VAL A 105 -5.48 -4.55 -15.23
N LEU A 106 -4.40 -3.76 -15.26
CA LEU A 106 -3.76 -3.25 -14.05
C LEU A 106 -4.67 -2.29 -13.28
N ARG A 107 -5.29 -1.33 -13.96
CA ARG A 107 -6.23 -0.38 -13.36
C ARG A 107 -7.38 -1.10 -12.66
N ARG A 108 -7.97 -2.09 -13.35
CA ARG A 108 -9.04 -2.92 -12.80
C ARG A 108 -8.58 -3.72 -11.57
N ALA A 109 -7.38 -4.31 -11.61
CA ALA A 109 -6.83 -5.05 -10.48
C ALA A 109 -6.67 -4.18 -9.24
N ILE A 110 -6.12 -2.97 -9.40
CA ILE A 110 -5.97 -1.98 -8.31
C ILE A 110 -7.34 -1.55 -7.79
N TYR A 111 -8.27 -1.21 -8.68
CA TYR A 111 -9.62 -0.82 -8.31
C TYR A 111 -10.33 -1.89 -7.47
N VAL A 112 -10.29 -3.14 -7.94
CA VAL A 112 -10.96 -4.25 -7.25
C VAL A 112 -10.28 -4.57 -5.92
N SER A 113 -8.96 -4.48 -5.83
CA SER A 113 -8.25 -4.56 -4.54
C SER A 113 -8.74 -3.49 -3.58
N ALA A 114 -8.72 -2.22 -3.99
CA ALA A 114 -9.05 -1.09 -3.13
C ALA A 114 -10.50 -1.09 -2.64
N THR A 115 -11.45 -1.58 -3.46
CA THR A 115 -12.89 -1.50 -3.17
C THR A 115 -13.49 -2.79 -2.60
N LYS A 116 -12.85 -3.94 -2.82
CA LYS A 116 -13.47 -5.24 -2.51
C LYS A 116 -12.61 -6.16 -1.66
N TYR A 117 -11.30 -6.22 -1.88
CA TYR A 117 -10.47 -7.27 -1.29
C TYR A 117 -9.55 -6.79 -0.17
N SER A 118 -8.90 -5.63 -0.32
CA SER A 118 -7.95 -5.16 0.67
C SER A 118 -8.63 -4.75 1.98
N SER A 119 -8.59 -5.65 2.95
CA SER A 119 -9.11 -5.36 4.30
C SER A 119 -8.34 -4.26 5.01
N VAL A 120 -7.06 -4.08 4.73
CA VAL A 120 -6.27 -2.99 5.32
C VAL A 120 -6.71 -1.65 4.74
N THR A 121 -6.91 -1.55 3.41
CA THR A 121 -7.50 -0.36 2.78
C THR A 121 -8.84 -0.03 3.44
N ALA A 122 -9.74 -1.01 3.55
CA ALA A 122 -11.06 -0.81 4.15
C ALA A 122 -10.98 -0.30 5.60
N MET A 123 -10.06 -0.85 6.43
CA MET A 123 -9.89 -0.43 7.82
C MET A 123 -9.29 0.98 7.94
N LEU A 124 -8.28 1.31 7.15
CA LEU A 124 -7.62 2.62 7.20
C LEU A 124 -8.53 3.72 6.64
N SER A 125 -9.19 3.47 5.51
CA SER A 125 -10.07 4.45 4.86
C SER A 125 -11.43 4.64 5.55
N ALA A 126 -11.87 3.70 6.39
CA ALA A 126 -13.05 3.89 7.23
C ALA A 126 -12.82 4.91 8.37
N GLY A 127 -11.56 5.22 8.67
CA GLY A 127 -11.16 6.23 9.66
C GLY A 127 -10.90 7.59 9.01
N THR A 128 -9.73 8.15 9.29
CA THR A 128 -9.33 9.49 8.85
C THR A 128 -8.36 9.49 7.67
N VAL A 129 -7.93 8.31 7.21
CA VAL A 129 -6.90 8.19 6.19
C VAL A 129 -7.50 8.27 4.80
N GLU A 130 -7.10 9.29 4.03
CA GLU A 130 -7.33 9.36 2.60
C GLU A 130 -6.22 8.59 1.88
N ILE A 131 -6.59 7.60 1.06
CA ILE A 131 -5.63 6.74 0.37
C ILE A 131 -5.74 6.94 -1.14
N HIS A 132 -4.67 7.41 -1.77
CA HIS A 132 -4.51 7.57 -3.21
C HIS A 132 -3.90 6.31 -3.80
N HIS A 133 -4.61 5.62 -4.67
CA HIS A 133 -4.17 4.41 -5.37
C HIS A 133 -3.62 4.79 -6.74
N ARG A 134 -2.32 4.64 -6.93
CA ARG A 134 -1.58 5.02 -8.15
C ARG A 134 -0.82 3.85 -8.74
N TYR A 135 -0.51 3.94 -10.02
CA TYR A 135 0.38 2.99 -10.67
C TYR A 135 1.41 3.70 -11.56
N ARG A 136 2.48 2.98 -11.82
CA ARG A 136 3.52 3.29 -12.80
C ARG A 136 3.86 2.00 -13.55
N ILE A 137 3.67 2.01 -14.87
CA ILE A 137 4.14 0.96 -15.76
C ILE A 137 5.50 1.38 -16.28
N VAL A 138 6.53 0.59 -16.01
CA VAL A 138 7.88 0.83 -16.49
C VAL A 138 8.06 0.08 -17.81
N GLY A 139 8.21 0.83 -18.89
CA GLY A 139 8.46 0.29 -20.23
C GLY A 139 9.92 -0.12 -20.45
N PRO A 140 10.23 -0.64 -21.66
CA PRO A 140 11.60 -0.92 -22.08
C PRO A 140 12.49 0.32 -22.00
N ALA A 141 13.82 0.11 -21.93
CA ALA A 141 14.78 1.21 -21.83
C ALA A 141 14.55 2.28 -22.91
N GLY A 142 14.33 3.53 -22.47
CA GLY A 142 14.05 4.69 -23.34
C GLY A 142 12.55 5.00 -23.55
N ALA A 143 11.63 4.17 -23.09
CA ALA A 143 10.21 4.50 -23.10
C ALA A 143 9.84 5.36 -21.87
N HIS A 144 8.93 6.31 -22.06
CA HIS A 144 8.37 7.05 -20.94
C HIS A 144 7.44 6.14 -20.13
N PRO A 145 7.51 6.17 -18.78
CA PRO A 145 6.59 5.41 -17.96
C PRO A 145 5.15 5.93 -18.12
N ILE A 146 4.19 5.04 -18.04
CA ILE A 146 2.76 5.38 -17.95
C ILE A 146 2.41 5.46 -16.47
N GLU A 147 1.91 6.61 -16.03
CA GLU A 147 1.54 6.84 -14.64
C GLU A 147 0.14 7.43 -14.56
N ALA A 148 -0.68 6.94 -13.64
CA ALA A 148 -1.94 7.58 -13.31
C ALA A 148 -2.43 7.22 -11.90
N GLU A 149 -3.43 7.97 -11.45
CA GLU A 149 -4.23 7.63 -10.28
C GLU A 149 -5.46 6.82 -10.73
N VAL A 150 -5.73 5.74 -10.01
CA VAL A 150 -6.89 4.89 -10.28
C VAL A 150 -8.10 5.42 -9.53
N MET A 151 -7.93 5.68 -8.23
CA MET A 151 -9.00 6.13 -7.35
C MET A 151 -8.44 6.65 -6.03
N VAL A 152 -9.32 7.30 -5.26
CA VAL A 152 -9.09 7.65 -3.86
C VAL A 152 -10.11 6.90 -2.99
N THR A 153 -9.66 6.37 -1.84
CA THR A 153 -10.55 5.81 -0.80
C THR A 153 -10.39 6.59 0.50
N GLY A 154 -11.43 6.67 1.31
CA GLY A 154 -11.40 7.39 2.58
C GLY A 154 -12.46 8.48 2.68
N PRO A 155 -12.40 9.33 3.73
CA PRO A 155 -13.48 10.25 4.09
C PRO A 155 -13.77 11.35 3.06
N HIS A 156 -12.82 11.63 2.15
CA HIS A 156 -12.96 12.66 1.13
C HIS A 156 -12.96 12.06 -0.30
N ALA A 157 -13.13 10.74 -0.41
CA ALA A 157 -13.25 10.09 -1.70
C ALA A 157 -14.50 10.59 -2.43
N ASP A 158 -14.32 11.00 -3.69
CA ASP A 158 -15.43 11.29 -4.57
C ASP A 158 -16.01 9.95 -5.10
N PRO A 159 -17.24 9.59 -4.74
CA PRO A 159 -17.85 8.35 -5.22
C PRO A 159 -18.09 8.32 -6.74
N ASP A 160 -18.12 9.48 -7.38
CA ASP A 160 -18.36 9.64 -8.82
C ASP A 160 -17.06 9.78 -9.64
N ALA A 161 -15.88 9.81 -9.00
CA ALA A 161 -14.57 9.86 -9.66
C ALA A 161 -14.20 8.57 -10.43
N LEU A 162 -15.10 7.63 -10.50
CA LEU A 162 -14.97 6.36 -11.20
C LEU A 162 -15.01 6.57 -12.72
N GLY A 163 -13.86 6.59 -13.36
CA GLY A 163 -13.75 6.23 -14.77
C GLY A 163 -13.44 7.31 -15.78
N GLN A 164 -12.86 8.45 -15.40
CA GLN A 164 -12.24 9.30 -16.42
C GLN A 164 -10.72 9.12 -16.41
N PRO A 165 -10.11 8.69 -17.54
CA PRO A 165 -8.65 8.76 -17.68
C PRO A 165 -8.27 10.24 -17.64
N GLN A 166 -7.61 10.68 -16.58
CA GLN A 166 -7.00 12.00 -16.58
C GLN A 166 -5.86 11.95 -17.58
N ALA A 167 -6.06 12.62 -18.72
CA ALA A 167 -5.03 12.85 -19.70
C ALA A 167 -3.83 13.49 -18.98
N SER A 168 -2.67 12.85 -19.08
CA SER A 168 -1.40 13.41 -18.64
C SER A 168 -1.25 14.80 -19.26
N GLY A 169 -1.35 15.83 -18.45
CA GLY A 169 -1.08 17.18 -18.88
C GLY A 169 0.36 17.26 -19.39
N ALA A 170 0.51 17.39 -20.68
CA ALA A 170 1.75 17.81 -21.29
C ALA A 170 2.02 19.23 -20.77
N ALA A 171 2.96 19.36 -19.88
CA ALA A 171 3.52 20.66 -19.53
C ALA A 171 4.39 21.12 -20.70
N ASN A 172 4.02 22.27 -21.28
CA ASN A 172 4.84 23.07 -22.17
C ASN A 172 6.13 23.54 -21.48
#